data_6e0fa0241bb40bea5386a4a2f33a82ca
#
_entry.id   6e0fa0241bb40bea5386a4a2f33a82ca
#
_cell.length_a   1.000
_cell.length_b   1.000
_cell.length_c   1.000
_cell.angle_alpha   90.00
_cell.angle_beta   90.00
_cell.angle_gamma   90.00
#
_symmetry.space_group_name_H-M   'P 1'
#
loop_
_entity.id
_entity.type
_entity.pdbx_description
1 polymer ?
#
loop_
_entity_poly.entity_id
_entity_poly.type
_entity_poly.pdbx_seq_one_letter_code
_entity_poly.pdbx_strand_id
1 'polypeptide(L)'
;MSVEMQLNLVSIITPVYNAERFISETIDSVTNQNYQDWELILVNDCSSDNSVKIVEDYVAKDARIKLINLKENSGAAVARNAGIEAARGQYIAFVDSDDCWAPSKLMDQLDFMQSQHIAFSYTNFALVSESGVVVKEAVKLPLKLDYSGLLKNTAIACSTVVIDRMQTGDFRMPLVRKGQDTATWLMLMRERQVVAYGLDKVLNYYRQVEGSISSDRIGALKRTWNTYRNLEKLPLPKAVYYFAHYILQAILRRL
;
A
#
# COMPACT_ATOMS: atom_id res chain seq x y z
N MET A 1 -15.05 21.72 3.52
CA MET A 1 -13.84 22.47 3.96
C MET A 1 -12.65 21.61 3.55
N SER A 2 -11.71 22.19 2.75
CA SER A 2 -10.46 21.48 2.44
C SER A 2 -9.67 21.33 3.73
N VAL A 3 -9.26 20.08 4.05
CA VAL A 3 -8.39 19.81 5.18
C VAL A 3 -7.04 20.47 4.89
N GLU A 4 -6.58 21.36 5.77
CA GLU A 4 -5.28 22.02 5.60
C GLU A 4 -4.16 20.99 5.71
N MET A 5 -3.28 20.93 4.71
CA MET A 5 -2.17 19.98 4.66
C MET A 5 -1.09 20.37 5.68
N GLN A 6 -0.65 19.40 6.48
CA GLN A 6 0.43 19.56 7.44
C GLN A 6 1.74 19.03 6.86
N LEU A 7 2.75 19.91 6.80
CA LEU A 7 4.08 19.56 6.29
C LEU A 7 4.76 18.53 7.22
N ASN A 8 5.51 17.63 6.60
CA ASN A 8 6.22 16.53 7.23
C ASN A 8 5.34 15.47 7.91
N LEU A 9 4.05 15.72 8.12
CA LEU A 9 3.13 14.72 8.68
C LEU A 9 2.91 13.57 7.67
N VAL A 10 2.97 12.35 8.17
CA VAL A 10 2.62 11.13 7.41
C VAL A 10 1.24 10.66 7.81
N SER A 11 0.29 10.65 6.88
CA SER A 11 -0.99 9.98 7.07
C SER A 11 -0.88 8.54 6.62
N ILE A 12 -0.97 7.62 7.58
CA ILE A 12 -0.90 6.17 7.37
C ILE A 12 -2.33 5.66 7.29
N ILE A 13 -2.65 4.92 6.23
CA ILE A 13 -4.02 4.47 5.95
C ILE A 13 -4.06 2.95 5.98
N THR A 14 -4.96 2.41 6.82
CA THR A 14 -5.17 0.97 6.98
C THR A 14 -6.64 0.62 6.77
N PRO A 15 -6.99 -0.09 5.69
CA PRO A 15 -8.31 -0.68 5.55
C PRO A 15 -8.45 -1.85 6.52
N VAL A 16 -9.56 -1.93 7.26
CA VAL A 16 -9.81 -2.96 8.26
C VAL A 16 -11.07 -3.73 7.88
N TYR A 17 -10.95 -5.04 7.69
CA TYR A 17 -12.08 -5.94 7.50
C TYR A 17 -11.79 -7.32 8.05
N ASN A 18 -12.44 -7.69 9.15
CA ASN A 18 -12.27 -8.97 9.85
C ASN A 18 -10.78 -9.31 10.10
N ALA A 19 -10.09 -8.37 10.75
CA ALA A 19 -8.66 -8.41 10.99
C ALA A 19 -8.28 -8.64 12.48
N GLU A 20 -9.21 -9.12 13.32
CA GLU A 20 -8.99 -9.26 14.76
C GLU A 20 -7.72 -10.04 15.13
N ARG A 21 -7.26 -10.95 14.25
CA ARG A 21 -6.08 -11.79 14.47
C ARG A 21 -4.76 -11.01 14.37
N PHE A 22 -4.71 -9.93 13.60
CA PHE A 22 -3.45 -9.29 13.21
C PHE A 22 -3.41 -7.78 13.45
N ILE A 23 -4.57 -7.13 13.56
CA ILE A 23 -4.67 -5.67 13.61
C ILE A 23 -3.87 -5.05 14.77
N SER A 24 -3.76 -5.72 15.91
CA SER A 24 -2.95 -5.25 17.04
C SER A 24 -1.48 -5.16 16.66
N GLU A 25 -0.91 -6.21 16.03
CA GLU A 25 0.48 -6.23 15.59
C GLU A 25 0.75 -5.13 14.55
N THR A 26 -0.21 -4.90 13.63
CA THR A 26 -0.12 -3.82 12.64
C THR A 26 -0.06 -2.45 13.32
N ILE A 27 -0.97 -2.15 14.25
CA ILE A 27 -1.00 -0.88 14.97
C ILE A 27 0.27 -0.71 15.81
N ASP A 28 0.70 -1.75 16.52
CA ASP A 28 1.94 -1.72 17.31
C ASP A 28 3.16 -1.42 16.45
N SER A 29 3.22 -1.96 15.22
CA SER A 29 4.32 -1.69 14.30
C SER A 29 4.38 -0.22 13.84
N VAL A 30 3.23 0.47 13.80
CA VAL A 30 3.12 1.90 13.51
C VAL A 30 3.45 2.75 14.73
N THR A 31 2.91 2.41 15.90
CA THR A 31 3.18 3.17 17.15
C THR A 31 4.64 3.11 17.56
N ASN A 32 5.35 2.04 17.20
CA ASN A 32 6.78 1.86 17.46
C ASN A 32 7.70 2.46 16.36
N GLN A 33 7.18 3.27 15.44
CA GLN A 33 8.03 3.96 14.46
C GLN A 33 8.96 4.99 15.12
N ASN A 34 10.21 5.04 14.65
CA ASN A 34 11.19 6.03 15.11
C ASN A 34 10.82 7.47 14.72
N TYR A 35 10.13 7.62 13.59
CA TYR A 35 9.57 8.90 13.15
C TYR A 35 8.23 9.14 13.85
N GLN A 36 8.05 10.30 14.52
CA GLN A 36 6.90 10.52 15.40
C GLN A 36 5.78 11.39 14.80
N ASP A 37 6.04 12.10 13.70
CA ASP A 37 5.06 12.99 13.06
C ASP A 37 4.17 12.20 12.08
N TRP A 38 3.30 11.36 12.65
CA TRP A 38 2.33 10.56 11.89
C TRP A 38 0.93 10.62 12.50
N GLU A 39 -0.06 10.36 11.68
CA GLU A 39 -1.41 9.96 12.07
C GLU A 39 -1.75 8.61 11.43
N LEU A 40 -2.44 7.75 12.15
CA LEU A 40 -2.93 6.46 11.66
C LEU A 40 -4.44 6.51 11.50
N ILE A 41 -4.92 6.30 10.28
CA ILE A 41 -6.33 6.33 9.92
C ILE A 41 -6.76 4.91 9.57
N LEU A 42 -7.41 4.23 10.52
CA LEU A 42 -7.99 2.92 10.31
C LEU A 42 -9.41 3.09 9.78
N VAL A 43 -9.71 2.44 8.67
CA VAL A 43 -11.04 2.53 8.04
C VAL A 43 -11.69 1.16 8.08
N ASN A 44 -12.65 1.00 8.97
CA ASN A 44 -13.42 -0.24 9.12
C ASN A 44 -14.45 -0.37 8.00
N ASP A 45 -14.33 -1.42 7.21
CA ASP A 45 -15.20 -1.79 6.09
C ASP A 45 -16.27 -2.78 6.54
N CYS A 46 -16.99 -2.46 7.64
CA CYS A 46 -18.05 -3.28 8.24
C CYS A 46 -17.55 -4.65 8.74
N SER A 47 -16.50 -4.69 9.55
CA SER A 47 -16.06 -5.90 10.24
C SER A 47 -17.15 -6.48 11.14
N SER A 48 -17.26 -7.80 11.17
CA SER A 48 -18.19 -8.56 12.00
C SER A 48 -17.53 -9.28 13.18
N ASP A 49 -16.20 -9.21 13.26
CA ASP A 49 -15.37 -9.75 14.34
C ASP A 49 -15.02 -8.66 15.38
N ASN A 50 -14.03 -8.92 16.25
CA ASN A 50 -13.61 -7.98 17.29
C ASN A 50 -12.67 -6.86 16.77
N SER A 51 -12.43 -6.72 15.47
CA SER A 51 -11.50 -5.72 14.90
C SER A 51 -11.80 -4.30 15.39
N VAL A 52 -13.08 -3.90 15.34
CA VAL A 52 -13.51 -2.54 15.76
C VAL A 52 -13.17 -2.29 17.22
N LYS A 53 -13.52 -3.22 18.11
CA LYS A 53 -13.26 -3.09 19.55
C LYS A 53 -11.76 -2.96 19.84
N ILE A 54 -10.95 -3.77 19.18
CA ILE A 54 -9.49 -3.69 19.31
C ILE A 54 -8.99 -2.31 18.90
N VAL A 55 -9.41 -1.80 17.75
CA VAL A 55 -9.00 -0.47 17.25
C VAL A 55 -9.46 0.64 18.20
N GLU A 56 -10.67 0.59 18.74
CA GLU A 56 -11.20 1.57 19.71
C GLU A 56 -10.33 1.64 20.97
N ASP A 57 -9.80 0.51 21.43
CA ASP A 57 -8.89 0.46 22.58
C ASP A 57 -7.56 1.19 22.31
N TYR A 58 -7.07 1.21 21.05
CA TYR A 58 -5.90 2.00 20.66
C TYR A 58 -6.23 3.48 20.47
N VAL A 59 -7.36 3.80 19.86
CA VAL A 59 -7.84 5.19 19.70
C VAL A 59 -7.98 5.88 21.06
N ALA A 60 -8.44 5.16 22.09
CA ALA A 60 -8.56 5.70 23.44
C ALA A 60 -7.21 6.03 24.12
N LYS A 61 -6.09 5.41 23.63
CA LYS A 61 -4.75 5.56 24.23
C LYS A 61 -3.87 6.54 23.48
N ASP A 62 -4.06 6.72 22.17
CA ASP A 62 -3.21 7.58 21.33
C ASP A 62 -4.08 8.45 20.39
N ALA A 63 -4.06 9.74 20.60
CA ALA A 63 -4.83 10.72 19.83
C ALA A 63 -4.42 10.82 18.34
N ARG A 64 -3.27 10.25 17.95
CA ARG A 64 -2.82 10.15 16.55
C ARG A 64 -3.55 9.06 15.78
N ILE A 65 -4.22 8.13 16.47
CA ILE A 65 -4.96 7.01 15.88
C ILE A 65 -6.44 7.39 15.74
N LYS A 66 -7.00 7.15 14.57
CA LYS A 66 -8.38 7.47 14.23
C LYS A 66 -9.08 6.27 13.62
N LEU A 67 -10.33 6.08 13.96
CA LEU A 67 -11.21 5.07 13.35
C LEU A 67 -12.32 5.75 12.55
N ILE A 68 -12.48 5.30 11.31
CA ILE A 68 -13.61 5.66 10.44
C ILE A 68 -14.40 4.38 10.19
N ASN A 69 -15.70 4.40 10.46
CA ASN A 69 -16.60 3.28 10.16
C ASN A 69 -17.38 3.56 8.88
N LEU A 70 -17.25 2.70 7.87
CA LEU A 70 -18.10 2.73 6.68
C LEU A 70 -19.49 2.17 7.01
N LYS A 71 -20.49 2.59 6.23
CA LYS A 71 -21.89 2.17 6.45
C LYS A 71 -22.20 0.78 5.90
N GLU A 72 -21.42 0.35 4.92
CA GLU A 72 -21.55 -0.94 4.22
C GLU A 72 -20.18 -1.45 3.77
N ASN A 73 -20.04 -2.77 3.59
CA ASN A 73 -18.81 -3.35 3.06
C ASN A 73 -18.65 -2.99 1.59
N SER A 74 -17.71 -2.07 1.34
CA SER A 74 -17.48 -1.47 0.01
C SER A 74 -16.13 -1.85 -0.59
N GLY A 75 -15.29 -2.56 0.14
CA GLY A 75 -13.99 -3.04 -0.28
C GLY A 75 -12.84 -2.07 -0.04
N ALA A 76 -11.63 -2.60 -0.10
CA ALA A 76 -10.41 -1.89 0.31
C ALA A 76 -10.13 -0.58 -0.45
N ALA A 77 -10.59 -0.45 -1.72
CA ALA A 77 -10.44 0.80 -2.48
C ALA A 77 -11.25 1.94 -1.87
N VAL A 78 -12.51 1.67 -1.48
CA VAL A 78 -13.38 2.67 -0.85
C VAL A 78 -12.84 3.02 0.54
N ALA A 79 -12.44 2.01 1.31
CA ALA A 79 -11.85 2.22 2.63
C ALA A 79 -10.58 3.09 2.55
N ARG A 80 -9.64 2.77 1.63
CA ARG A 80 -8.44 3.59 1.44
C ARG A 80 -8.77 5.01 0.97
N ASN A 81 -9.75 5.18 0.08
CA ASN A 81 -10.17 6.51 -0.37
C ASN A 81 -10.77 7.34 0.77
N ALA A 82 -11.57 6.75 1.65
CA ALA A 82 -12.07 7.43 2.85
C ALA A 82 -10.91 7.86 3.77
N GLY A 83 -9.89 7.02 3.91
CA GLY A 83 -8.66 7.36 4.64
C GLY A 83 -7.87 8.49 3.98
N ILE A 84 -7.69 8.46 2.64
CA ILE A 84 -7.02 9.53 1.87
C ILE A 84 -7.76 10.86 2.02
N GLU A 85 -9.09 10.83 2.02
CA GLU A 85 -9.93 12.02 2.18
C GLU A 85 -9.79 12.66 3.57
N ALA A 86 -9.66 11.83 4.61
CA ALA A 86 -9.48 12.27 5.99
C ALA A 86 -8.02 12.66 6.32
N ALA A 87 -7.06 12.33 5.45
CA ALA A 87 -5.64 12.51 5.65
C ALA A 87 -5.24 13.99 5.64
N ARG A 88 -4.47 14.42 6.64
CA ARG A 88 -3.93 15.79 6.76
C ARG A 88 -2.45 15.87 6.38
N GLY A 89 -1.73 14.74 6.35
CA GLY A 89 -0.29 14.73 6.12
C GLY A 89 0.11 15.08 4.70
N GLN A 90 1.29 15.65 4.56
CA GLN A 90 1.99 15.80 3.29
C GLN A 90 2.22 14.44 2.63
N TYR A 91 2.63 13.46 3.42
CA TYR A 91 2.92 12.13 2.94
C TYR A 91 1.72 11.20 3.19
N ILE A 92 1.40 10.38 2.18
CA ILE A 92 0.46 9.26 2.30
C ILE A 92 1.24 7.97 2.30
N ALA A 93 1.04 7.15 3.32
CA ALA A 93 1.53 5.79 3.42
C ALA A 93 0.37 4.82 3.61
N PHE A 94 0.58 3.56 3.23
CA PHE A 94 -0.41 2.51 3.41
C PHE A 94 0.20 1.34 4.16
N VAL A 95 -0.57 0.73 5.05
CA VAL A 95 -0.25 -0.58 5.64
C VAL A 95 -1.53 -1.41 5.68
N ASP A 96 -1.47 -2.64 5.20
CA ASP A 96 -2.61 -3.56 5.27
C ASP A 96 -2.76 -4.09 6.70
N SER A 97 -3.98 -4.45 7.10
CA SER A 97 -4.33 -4.79 8.49
C SER A 97 -3.72 -6.10 9.01
N ASP A 98 -2.95 -6.77 8.18
CA ASP A 98 -2.22 -8.04 8.46
C ASP A 98 -0.70 -7.91 8.27
N ASP A 99 -0.21 -6.75 7.79
CA ASP A 99 1.21 -6.45 7.60
C ASP A 99 1.82 -5.71 8.79
N CYS A 100 3.15 -5.76 8.91
CA CYS A 100 3.90 -5.01 9.92
C CYS A 100 5.07 -4.25 9.29
N TRP A 101 5.45 -3.14 9.93
CA TRP A 101 6.59 -2.32 9.53
C TRP A 101 7.79 -2.49 10.46
N ALA A 102 9.01 -2.37 9.90
CA ALA A 102 10.21 -2.19 10.71
C ALA A 102 10.20 -0.83 11.41
N PRO A 103 10.74 -0.70 12.64
CA PRO A 103 10.70 0.55 13.40
C PRO A 103 11.31 1.76 12.70
N SER A 104 12.26 1.57 11.81
CA SER A 104 12.93 2.65 11.07
C SER A 104 12.25 3.00 9.73
N LYS A 105 11.12 2.35 9.36
CA LYS A 105 10.57 2.46 8.00
C LYS A 105 10.24 3.89 7.61
N LEU A 106 9.51 4.62 8.42
CA LEU A 106 9.14 5.99 8.08
C LEU A 106 10.37 6.90 8.02
N MET A 107 11.26 6.84 9.01
CA MET A 107 12.49 7.64 9.05
C MET A 107 13.34 7.39 7.81
N ASP A 108 13.72 6.13 7.55
CA ASP A 108 14.59 5.75 6.44
C ASP A 108 13.99 6.16 5.09
N GLN A 109 12.68 5.97 4.93
CA GLN A 109 12.03 6.23 3.65
C GLN A 109 11.80 7.73 3.40
N LEU A 110 11.50 8.52 4.44
CA LEU A 110 11.38 9.96 4.33
C LEU A 110 12.73 10.63 4.08
N ASP A 111 13.80 10.22 4.79
CA ASP A 111 15.16 10.70 4.54
C ASP A 111 15.58 10.44 3.08
N PHE A 112 15.28 9.25 2.56
CA PHE A 112 15.51 8.90 1.16
C PHE A 112 14.73 9.81 0.19
N MET A 113 13.45 10.04 0.47
CA MET A 113 12.59 10.87 -0.38
C MET A 113 13.02 12.33 -0.35
N GLN A 114 13.28 12.88 0.83
CA GLN A 114 13.65 14.29 1.01
C GLN A 114 15.03 14.61 0.43
N SER A 115 16.04 13.76 0.68
CA SER A 115 17.41 13.99 0.18
C SER A 115 17.51 13.95 -1.35
N GLN A 116 16.60 13.26 -2.05
CA GLN A 116 16.63 13.09 -3.49
C GLN A 116 15.42 13.69 -4.23
N HIS A 117 14.57 14.45 -3.50
CA HIS A 117 13.34 15.06 -4.06
C HIS A 117 12.42 14.05 -4.74
N ILE A 118 12.24 12.87 -4.12
CA ILE A 118 11.43 11.77 -4.64
C ILE A 118 9.96 11.96 -4.23
N ALA A 119 9.07 11.95 -5.23
CA ALA A 119 7.63 12.08 -5.04
C ALA A 119 6.94 10.78 -4.65
N PHE A 120 7.50 9.62 -5.05
CA PHE A 120 6.92 8.29 -4.84
C PHE A 120 8.03 7.29 -4.55
N SER A 121 8.01 6.69 -3.36
CA SER A 121 8.95 5.65 -2.98
C SER A 121 8.27 4.38 -2.50
N TYR A 122 9.00 3.28 -2.55
CA TYR A 122 8.64 1.97 -2.00
C TYR A 122 9.88 1.27 -1.45
N THR A 123 9.68 0.20 -0.69
CA THR A 123 10.78 -0.57 -0.08
C THR A 123 10.71 -2.04 -0.48
N ASN A 124 11.78 -2.78 -0.25
CA ASN A 124 11.72 -4.23 -0.22
C ASN A 124 10.89 -4.70 0.97
N PHE A 125 10.49 -5.97 0.94
CA PHE A 125 9.73 -6.59 2.02
C PHE A 125 10.19 -8.02 2.29
N ALA A 126 9.98 -8.49 3.51
CA ALA A 126 10.09 -9.90 3.87
C ALA A 126 8.72 -10.57 3.77
N LEU A 127 8.70 -11.88 3.53
CA LEU A 127 7.48 -12.67 3.67
C LEU A 127 7.48 -13.33 5.04
N VAL A 128 6.37 -13.20 5.75
CA VAL A 128 6.14 -13.86 7.05
C VAL A 128 4.92 -14.77 6.99
N SER A 129 4.96 -15.85 7.77
CA SER A 129 3.80 -16.73 7.94
C SER A 129 2.71 -16.06 8.77
N GLU A 130 1.55 -16.69 8.89
CA GLU A 130 0.48 -16.22 9.80
C GLU A 130 0.96 -16.05 11.25
N SER A 131 1.90 -16.89 11.71
CA SER A 131 2.48 -16.79 13.04
C SER A 131 3.64 -15.79 13.18
N GLY A 132 3.92 -14.98 12.14
CA GLY A 132 4.98 -13.97 12.16
C GLY A 132 6.40 -14.53 11.90
N VAL A 133 6.56 -15.83 11.62
CA VAL A 133 7.86 -16.41 11.29
C VAL A 133 8.29 -16.01 9.88
N VAL A 134 9.52 -15.52 9.72
CA VAL A 134 10.07 -15.15 8.41
C VAL A 134 10.20 -16.38 7.52
N VAL A 135 9.49 -16.37 6.39
CA VAL A 135 9.51 -17.42 5.35
C VAL A 135 10.51 -17.07 4.25
N LYS A 136 10.64 -15.77 3.93
CA LYS A 136 11.61 -15.24 2.98
C LYS A 136 12.12 -13.89 3.49
N GLU A 137 13.42 -13.80 3.73
CA GLU A 137 14.03 -12.61 4.34
C GLU A 137 13.91 -11.35 3.49
N ALA A 138 13.99 -11.48 2.16
CA ALA A 138 13.87 -10.35 1.26
C ALA A 138 13.22 -10.72 -0.08
N VAL A 139 12.20 -9.96 -0.44
CA VAL A 139 11.71 -9.83 -1.82
C VAL A 139 12.27 -8.51 -2.34
N LYS A 140 13.32 -8.61 -3.15
CA LYS A 140 13.96 -7.44 -3.75
C LYS A 140 13.16 -6.91 -4.92
N LEU A 141 12.95 -5.60 -4.93
CA LEU A 141 12.23 -4.89 -5.97
C LEU A 141 13.21 -4.06 -6.81
N PRO A 142 12.85 -3.71 -8.07
CA PRO A 142 13.65 -2.78 -8.87
C PRO A 142 13.87 -1.45 -8.15
N LEU A 143 15.05 -0.85 -8.28
CA LEU A 143 15.37 0.44 -7.63
C LEU A 143 14.63 1.62 -8.26
N LYS A 144 14.07 1.44 -9.47
CA LYS A 144 13.35 2.49 -10.19
C LYS A 144 12.31 1.87 -11.10
N LEU A 145 11.10 2.40 -11.07
CA LEU A 145 10.00 2.01 -11.95
C LEU A 145 9.28 3.26 -12.47
N ASP A 146 9.28 3.40 -13.78
CA ASP A 146 8.39 4.28 -14.50
C ASP A 146 7.10 3.54 -14.92
N TYR A 147 6.21 4.21 -15.62
CA TYR A 147 4.96 3.62 -16.12
C TYR A 147 5.18 2.33 -16.92
N SER A 148 6.14 2.34 -17.84
CA SER A 148 6.47 1.17 -18.68
C SER A 148 7.08 0.03 -17.85
N GLY A 149 7.96 0.38 -16.91
CA GLY A 149 8.56 -0.58 -15.96
C GLY A 149 7.51 -1.25 -15.08
N LEU A 150 6.57 -0.48 -14.54
CA LEU A 150 5.51 -1.02 -13.71
C LEU A 150 4.52 -1.90 -14.50
N LEU A 151 4.20 -1.56 -15.74
CA LEU A 151 3.43 -2.45 -16.63
C LEU A 151 4.13 -3.79 -16.86
N LYS A 152 5.47 -3.81 -16.93
CA LYS A 152 6.23 -5.07 -17.08
C LYS A 152 6.36 -5.86 -15.79
N ASN A 153 6.27 -5.18 -14.64
CA ASN A 153 6.54 -5.78 -13.34
C ASN A 153 5.66 -5.13 -12.25
N THR A 154 4.45 -5.64 -12.04
CA THR A 154 3.50 -5.15 -11.02
C THR A 154 3.94 -5.57 -9.62
N ALA A 155 5.13 -5.11 -9.18
CA ALA A 155 5.80 -5.62 -7.99
C ALA A 155 5.61 -4.75 -6.74
N ILE A 156 5.12 -3.51 -6.87
CA ILE A 156 5.01 -2.57 -5.74
C ILE A 156 3.85 -2.99 -4.84
N ALA A 157 4.16 -3.54 -3.66
CA ALA A 157 3.18 -3.87 -2.65
C ALA A 157 2.69 -2.60 -1.93
N CYS A 158 1.38 -2.54 -1.64
CA CYS A 158 0.73 -1.36 -1.07
C CYS A 158 1.39 -0.92 0.25
N SER A 159 1.65 -1.85 1.15
CA SER A 159 2.23 -1.59 2.48
C SER A 159 3.68 -1.07 2.46
N THR A 160 4.34 -1.05 1.29
CA THR A 160 5.72 -0.55 1.16
C THR A 160 5.80 0.92 0.74
N VAL A 161 4.69 1.51 0.33
CA VAL A 161 4.63 2.79 -0.40
C VAL A 161 4.56 4.00 0.52
N VAL A 162 5.25 5.08 0.11
CA VAL A 162 5.04 6.46 0.59
C VAL A 162 4.97 7.40 -0.61
N ILE A 163 3.99 8.31 -0.60
CA ILE A 163 3.72 9.27 -1.67
C ILE A 163 3.69 10.68 -1.09
N ASP A 164 4.43 11.61 -1.68
CA ASP A 164 4.40 13.04 -1.35
C ASP A 164 3.30 13.76 -2.15
N ARG A 165 2.22 14.18 -1.48
CA ARG A 165 1.11 14.90 -2.11
C ARG A 165 1.47 16.31 -2.58
N MET A 166 2.50 16.91 -2.04
CA MET A 166 2.95 18.21 -2.56
C MET A 166 3.47 18.11 -3.99
N GLN A 167 4.11 16.99 -4.32
CA GLN A 167 4.66 16.75 -5.65
C GLN A 167 3.67 16.05 -6.59
N THR A 168 2.86 15.11 -6.07
CA THR A 168 1.92 14.32 -6.90
C THR A 168 0.54 14.98 -7.02
N GLY A 169 0.19 15.90 -6.13
CA GLY A 169 -1.17 16.37 -5.95
C GLY A 169 -2.05 15.34 -5.26
N ASP A 170 -3.31 15.69 -5.06
CA ASP A 170 -4.30 14.78 -4.47
C ASP A 170 -4.70 13.69 -5.46
N PHE A 171 -5.00 12.49 -4.94
CA PHE A 171 -5.35 11.33 -5.76
C PHE A 171 -6.39 10.46 -5.05
N ARG A 172 -7.02 9.59 -5.83
CA ARG A 172 -7.92 8.54 -5.32
C ARG A 172 -7.63 7.22 -6.02
N MET A 173 -7.80 6.13 -5.29
CA MET A 173 -7.70 4.79 -5.87
C MET A 173 -8.92 4.50 -6.76
N PRO A 174 -8.75 3.92 -7.95
CA PRO A 174 -9.85 3.46 -8.77
C PRO A 174 -10.73 2.45 -8.01
N LEU A 175 -12.06 2.58 -8.13
CA LEU A 175 -13.03 1.73 -7.44
C LEU A 175 -13.14 0.37 -8.13
N VAL A 176 -12.05 -0.39 -8.08
CA VAL A 176 -12.00 -1.78 -8.54
C VAL A 176 -11.79 -2.69 -7.34
N ARG A 177 -12.43 -3.87 -7.36
CA ARG A 177 -12.42 -4.76 -6.21
C ARG A 177 -11.05 -5.36 -5.89
N LYS A 178 -10.16 -5.48 -6.90
CA LYS A 178 -8.81 -6.05 -6.76
C LYS A 178 -7.84 -5.36 -7.70
N GLY A 179 -6.59 -5.10 -7.27
CA GLY A 179 -5.54 -4.45 -8.07
C GLY A 179 -5.68 -2.93 -8.14
N GLN A 180 -6.43 -2.34 -7.20
CA GLN A 180 -6.60 -0.89 -7.07
C GLN A 180 -5.28 -0.16 -6.80
N ASP A 181 -4.37 -0.77 -6.05
CA ASP A 181 -3.02 -0.30 -5.76
C ASP A 181 -2.20 -0.13 -7.05
N THR A 182 -2.02 -1.20 -7.81
CA THR A 182 -1.30 -1.16 -9.11
C THR A 182 -1.93 -0.16 -10.08
N ALA A 183 -3.27 -0.11 -10.15
CA ALA A 183 -3.98 0.85 -10.99
C ALA A 183 -3.73 2.30 -10.55
N THR A 184 -3.64 2.56 -9.24
CA THR A 184 -3.30 3.88 -8.68
C THR A 184 -1.88 4.27 -9.03
N TRP A 185 -0.92 3.35 -8.88
CA TRP A 185 0.48 3.63 -9.22
C TRP A 185 0.64 3.95 -10.71
N LEU A 186 -0.01 3.17 -11.58
CA LEU A 186 -0.02 3.44 -13.02
C LEU A 186 -0.66 4.78 -13.35
N MET A 187 -1.77 5.13 -12.72
CA MET A 187 -2.44 6.42 -12.90
C MET A 187 -1.52 7.58 -12.52
N LEU A 188 -0.87 7.53 -11.35
CA LEU A 188 0.07 8.56 -10.90
C LEU A 188 1.24 8.70 -11.87
N MET A 189 1.84 7.60 -12.31
CA MET A 189 2.95 7.61 -13.25
C MET A 189 2.55 8.17 -14.63
N ARG A 190 1.34 7.86 -15.10
CA ARG A 190 0.83 8.33 -16.39
C ARG A 190 0.40 9.79 -16.34
N GLU A 191 -0.37 10.20 -15.33
CA GLU A 191 -1.02 11.51 -15.29
C GLU A 191 -0.13 12.58 -14.66
N ARG A 192 0.68 12.20 -13.68
CA ARG A 192 1.58 13.10 -12.96
C ARG A 192 3.04 12.99 -13.41
N GLN A 193 3.33 12.04 -14.32
CA GLN A 193 4.67 11.75 -14.83
C GLN A 193 5.70 11.44 -13.72
N VAL A 194 5.22 10.93 -12.58
CA VAL A 194 6.10 10.54 -11.49
C VAL A 194 6.78 9.20 -11.77
N VAL A 195 7.97 9.07 -11.23
CA VAL A 195 8.74 7.82 -11.21
C VAL A 195 8.77 7.33 -9.77
N ALA A 196 8.55 6.02 -9.58
CA ALA A 196 8.68 5.43 -8.27
C ALA A 196 10.11 4.91 -8.04
N TYR A 197 10.67 5.19 -6.87
CA TYR A 197 12.02 4.79 -6.48
C TYR A 197 11.98 3.79 -5.32
N GLY A 198 12.73 2.71 -5.48
CA GLY A 198 12.88 1.66 -4.47
C GLY A 198 14.03 1.97 -3.52
N LEU A 199 13.75 2.03 -2.23
CA LEU A 199 14.78 2.00 -1.20
C LEU A 199 15.21 0.55 -0.97
N ASP A 200 16.49 0.21 -1.19
CA ASP A 200 17.03 -1.16 -1.04
C ASP A 200 17.18 -1.55 0.44
N LYS A 201 16.08 -1.47 1.18
CA LYS A 201 15.96 -1.94 2.56
C LYS A 201 14.68 -2.75 2.73
N VAL A 202 14.73 -3.80 3.53
CA VAL A 202 13.54 -4.57 3.94
C VAL A 202 12.92 -3.85 5.13
N LEU A 203 11.80 -3.17 4.90
CA LEU A 203 11.13 -2.34 5.91
C LEU A 203 9.65 -2.67 6.08
N ASN A 204 9.16 -3.70 5.37
CA ASN A 204 7.81 -4.24 5.51
C ASN A 204 7.87 -5.75 5.66
N TYR A 205 7.05 -6.28 6.56
CA TYR A 205 6.83 -7.71 6.78
C TYR A 205 5.45 -8.06 6.23
N TYR A 206 5.44 -8.65 5.03
CA TYR A 206 4.23 -9.02 4.32
C TYR A 206 3.75 -10.39 4.79
N ARG A 207 2.56 -10.43 5.39
CA ARG A 207 2.00 -11.67 5.94
C ARG A 207 1.32 -12.50 4.86
N GLN A 208 1.68 -13.76 4.82
CA GLN A 208 1.04 -14.75 3.95
C GLN A 208 -0.09 -15.43 4.73
N VAL A 209 -1.32 -15.01 4.46
CA VAL A 209 -2.53 -15.61 5.04
C VAL A 209 -3.12 -16.59 4.03
N GLU A 210 -3.46 -17.80 4.51
CA GLU A 210 -4.09 -18.80 3.67
C GLU A 210 -5.46 -18.32 3.16
N GLY A 211 -5.74 -18.53 1.87
CA GLY A 211 -6.96 -18.00 1.24
C GLY A 211 -6.94 -16.51 0.90
N SER A 212 -5.83 -15.79 1.13
CA SER A 212 -5.71 -14.37 0.78
C SER A 212 -5.76 -14.12 -0.73
N ILE A 213 -6.06 -12.87 -1.11
CA ILE A 213 -6.13 -12.43 -2.53
C ILE A 213 -4.79 -12.68 -3.25
N SER A 214 -3.68 -12.58 -2.53
CA SER A 214 -2.33 -12.74 -3.08
C SER A 214 -1.98 -14.20 -3.41
N SER A 215 -2.65 -15.18 -2.80
CA SER A 215 -2.45 -16.61 -3.08
C SER A 215 -3.07 -17.07 -4.41
N ASP A 216 -4.08 -16.33 -4.94
CA ASP A 216 -4.80 -16.65 -6.18
C ASP A 216 -3.99 -16.24 -7.44
N ARG A 217 -3.21 -17.17 -7.98
CA ARG A 217 -2.32 -16.97 -9.15
C ARG A 217 -3.08 -16.70 -10.44
N ILE A 218 -4.13 -17.48 -10.71
CA ILE A 218 -4.94 -17.34 -11.93
C ILE A 218 -5.69 -16.01 -11.88
N GLY A 219 -6.25 -15.68 -10.71
CA GLY A 219 -6.86 -14.38 -10.49
C GLY A 219 -5.88 -13.21 -10.67
N ALA A 220 -4.60 -13.36 -10.30
CA ALA A 220 -3.57 -12.34 -10.53
C ALA A 220 -3.37 -12.07 -12.04
N LEU A 221 -3.29 -13.10 -12.88
CA LEU A 221 -3.20 -12.95 -14.33
C LEU A 221 -4.43 -12.23 -14.89
N LYS A 222 -5.64 -12.65 -14.49
CA LYS A 222 -6.90 -12.03 -14.93
C LYS A 222 -6.97 -10.54 -14.48
N ARG A 223 -6.55 -10.23 -13.26
CA ARG A 223 -6.49 -8.85 -12.74
C ARG A 223 -5.55 -7.98 -13.55
N THR A 224 -4.34 -8.44 -13.79
CA THR A 224 -3.33 -7.71 -14.58
C THR A 224 -3.82 -7.46 -16.00
N TRP A 225 -4.40 -8.48 -16.66
CA TRP A 225 -5.00 -8.31 -17.99
C TRP A 225 -6.13 -7.28 -17.98
N ASN A 226 -7.02 -7.35 -16.97
CA ASN A 226 -8.11 -6.37 -16.82
C ASN A 226 -7.58 -4.94 -16.62
N THR A 227 -6.52 -4.79 -15.81
CA THR A 227 -5.84 -3.48 -15.65
C THR A 227 -5.37 -2.94 -16.99
N TYR A 228 -4.70 -3.75 -17.82
CA TYR A 228 -4.19 -3.28 -19.11
C TYR A 228 -5.28 -2.93 -20.11
N ARG A 229 -6.32 -3.76 -20.19
CA ARG A 229 -7.36 -3.61 -21.22
C ARG A 229 -8.47 -2.64 -20.84
N ASN A 230 -8.90 -2.64 -19.60
CA ASN A 230 -10.08 -1.91 -19.17
C ASN A 230 -9.75 -0.63 -18.40
N LEU A 231 -8.71 -0.62 -17.54
CA LEU A 231 -8.33 0.57 -16.80
C LEU A 231 -7.35 1.44 -17.59
N GLU A 232 -6.25 0.86 -18.07
CA GLU A 232 -5.24 1.57 -18.85
C GLU A 232 -5.60 1.72 -20.33
N LYS A 233 -6.63 1.01 -20.81
CA LYS A 233 -7.14 1.04 -22.20
C LYS A 233 -6.04 0.83 -23.25
N LEU A 234 -5.02 0.03 -22.93
CA LEU A 234 -3.92 -0.24 -23.85
C LEU A 234 -4.41 -0.92 -25.13
N PRO A 235 -3.92 -0.53 -26.32
CA PRO A 235 -4.14 -1.28 -27.55
C PRO A 235 -3.69 -2.73 -27.39
N LEU A 236 -4.41 -3.67 -28.05
CA LEU A 236 -4.16 -5.10 -27.89
C LEU A 236 -2.69 -5.52 -28.06
N PRO A 237 -1.93 -5.05 -29.08
CA PRO A 237 -0.53 -5.43 -29.22
C PRO A 237 0.34 -4.99 -28.03
N LYS A 238 0.12 -3.77 -27.49
CA LYS A 238 0.82 -3.27 -26.31
C LYS A 238 0.43 -4.06 -25.05
N ALA A 239 -0.86 -4.37 -24.88
CA ALA A 239 -1.32 -5.17 -23.75
C ALA A 239 -0.68 -6.56 -23.74
N VAL A 240 -0.63 -7.23 -24.90
CA VAL A 240 0.03 -8.55 -25.06
C VAL A 240 1.53 -8.45 -24.75
N TYR A 241 2.23 -7.42 -25.26
CA TYR A 241 3.64 -7.20 -25.00
C TYR A 241 3.93 -7.07 -23.50
N TYR A 242 3.23 -6.19 -22.80
CA TYR A 242 3.44 -5.98 -21.36
C TYR A 242 3.03 -7.21 -20.55
N PHE A 243 1.98 -7.90 -20.95
CA PHE A 243 1.51 -9.10 -20.26
C PHE A 243 2.51 -10.26 -20.35
N ALA A 244 3.14 -10.46 -21.52
CA ALA A 244 4.22 -11.43 -21.66
C ALA A 244 5.40 -11.13 -20.73
N HIS A 245 5.82 -9.86 -20.64
CA HIS A 245 6.86 -9.44 -19.70
C HIS A 245 6.45 -9.65 -18.24
N TYR A 246 5.21 -9.30 -17.87
CA TYR A 246 4.69 -9.54 -16.52
C TYR A 246 4.75 -11.03 -16.13
N ILE A 247 4.33 -11.92 -17.03
CA ILE A 247 4.41 -13.38 -16.80
C ILE A 247 5.87 -13.81 -16.58
N LEU A 248 6.79 -13.37 -17.45
CA LEU A 248 8.20 -13.68 -17.30
C LEU A 248 8.77 -13.22 -15.96
N GLN A 249 8.50 -11.97 -15.56
CA GLN A 249 8.95 -11.43 -14.28
C GLN A 249 8.30 -12.15 -13.08
N ALA A 250 7.02 -12.56 -13.21
CA ALA A 250 6.35 -13.33 -12.17
C ALA A 250 6.96 -14.73 -11.98
N ILE A 251 7.50 -15.34 -13.04
CA ILE A 251 8.24 -16.61 -12.96
C ILE A 251 9.62 -16.38 -12.32
N LEU A 252 10.40 -15.40 -12.80
CA LEU A 252 11.74 -15.10 -12.31
C LEU A 252 11.78 -14.75 -10.82
N ARG A 253 10.78 -14.07 -10.30
CA ARG A 253 10.69 -13.75 -8.85
C ARG A 253 10.53 -14.98 -7.95
N ARG A 254 10.22 -16.14 -8.51
CA ARG A 254 9.98 -17.39 -7.77
C ARG A 254 11.15 -18.37 -7.81
N LEU A 255 12.03 -18.18 -8.76
CA LEU A 255 13.33 -18.88 -8.84
C LEU A 255 14.31 -18.19 -7.89
#